data_0b9e2880caad14fd62e1971b0fd9402e
#
_entry.id   0b9e2880caad14fd62e1971b0fd9402e
#
_cell.length_a   1.000
_cell.length_b   1.000
_cell.length_c   1.000
_cell.angle_alpha   90.00
_cell.angle_beta   90.00
_cell.angle_gamma   90.00
#
_symmetry.space_group_name_H-M   'P 1'
#
loop_
_entity.id
_entity.type
_entity.pdbx_description
1 polymer ?
#
loop_
_entity_poly.entity_id
_entity_poly.type
_entity_poly.pdbx_seq_one_letter_code
_entity_poly.pdbx_strand_id
1 'polypeptide(L)'
;MTTESTPTTWATDTAGDATLTDLLATWQSWSHDNVNRRAGLPLVAGAAGPLDALEAGAELARLLTGWRWQAMRDAREQGRSWADIGAALGVTREGARQIYLEAIRRQEQHVPDHHPTAAARAVAVAGAEES
;
A
#
# COMPACT_ATOMS: atom_id res chain seq x y z
N MET A 1 -27.48 13.29 12.62
CA MET A 1 -27.26 13.01 12.39
C MET A 1 -26.81 12.59 11.91
N THR A 2 -26.73 12.24 11.71
CA THR A 2 -26.36 11.70 11.23
C THR A 2 -25.66 11.54 10.58
N THR A 3 -25.49 11.61 10.35
CA THR A 3 -24.91 11.59 9.72
C THR A 3 -24.02 10.88 9.37
N GLU A 4 -23.78 10.42 9.55
CA GLU A 4 -23.03 9.74 9.32
C GLU A 4 -23.16 8.93 8.55
N SER A 5 -23.69 8.81 8.33
CA SER A 5 -24.00 8.04 7.64
C SER A 5 -23.45 7.91 6.54
N THR A 6 -23.21 8.26 5.99
CA THR A 6 -22.72 8.26 5.04
C THR A 6 -22.12 7.32 4.49
N PRO A 7 -22.03 6.55 4.56
CA PRO A 7 -21.40 5.64 4.07
C PRO A 7 -21.46 5.31 2.84
N THR A 8 -21.17 5.04 2.20
CA THR A 8 -21.24 4.87 0.93
C THR A 8 -20.13 4.04 0.50
N THR A 9 -19.84 3.90 -0.73
CA THR A 9 -18.82 3.08 -1.24
C THR A 9 -17.52 3.43 -0.66
N TRP A 10 -17.28 4.66 -0.51
CA TRP A 10 -15.99 5.07 -0.02
C TRP A 10 -15.88 4.82 1.49
N ALA A 11 -16.96 4.47 2.11
CA ALA A 11 -16.90 4.09 3.50
C ALA A 11 -16.02 2.86 3.68
N THR A 12 -15.97 2.00 2.68
CA THR A 12 -15.08 0.86 2.71
C THR A 12 -13.64 1.31 2.74
N ASP A 13 -13.34 2.34 1.96
CA ASP A 13 -12.00 2.89 1.97
C ASP A 13 -11.68 3.52 3.30
N THR A 14 -12.67 4.16 3.90
CA THR A 14 -12.47 4.74 5.21
C THR A 14 -12.15 3.69 6.24
N ALA A 15 -12.82 2.54 6.15
CA ALA A 15 -12.52 1.45 7.05
C ALA A 15 -11.11 0.94 6.84
N GLY A 16 -10.67 0.88 5.58
CA GLY A 16 -9.30 0.51 5.29
C GLY A 16 -8.31 1.51 5.84
N ASP A 17 -8.64 2.80 5.74
CA ASP A 17 -7.78 3.83 6.27
C ASP A 17 -7.66 3.73 7.78
N ALA A 18 -8.77 3.45 8.46
CA ALA A 18 -8.74 3.29 9.91
C ALA A 18 -7.87 2.11 10.29
N THR A 19 -7.97 1.01 9.54
CA THR A 19 -7.14 -0.14 9.79
C THR A 19 -5.67 0.19 9.62
N LEU A 20 -5.35 0.92 8.57
CA LEU A 20 -3.96 1.34 8.32
C LEU A 20 -3.45 2.19 9.48
N THR A 21 -4.26 3.13 9.93
CA THR A 21 -3.90 3.99 11.03
C THR A 21 -3.67 3.18 12.30
N ASP A 22 -4.54 2.21 12.57
CA ASP A 22 -4.40 1.38 13.76
C ASP A 22 -3.13 0.55 13.72
N LEU A 23 -2.83 -0.02 12.56
CA LEU A 23 -1.62 -0.82 12.41
C LEU A 23 -0.38 0.03 12.59
N LEU A 24 -0.40 1.22 12.01
CA LEU A 24 0.74 2.13 12.15
C LEU A 24 0.90 2.57 13.60
N ALA A 25 -0.21 2.83 14.28
CA ALA A 25 -0.17 3.21 15.69
C ALA A 25 0.47 2.11 16.55
N THR A 26 0.14 0.86 16.24
CA THR A 26 0.74 -0.26 16.95
C THR A 26 2.25 -0.29 16.75
N TRP A 27 2.67 -0.14 15.52
CA TRP A 27 4.10 -0.12 15.22
C TRP A 27 4.79 1.03 15.93
N GLN A 28 4.19 2.22 15.90
CA GLN A 28 4.79 3.39 16.53
C GLN A 28 4.85 3.26 18.03
N SER A 29 3.84 2.64 18.64
CA SER A 29 3.83 2.41 20.06
C SER A 29 5.02 1.56 20.49
N TRP A 30 5.24 0.46 19.80
CA TRP A 30 6.38 -0.38 20.08
C TRP A 30 7.69 0.36 19.82
N SER A 31 7.76 1.06 18.71
CA SER A 31 9.00 1.73 18.31
C SER A 31 9.43 2.78 19.32
N HIS A 32 8.46 3.57 19.79
CA HIS A 32 8.73 4.59 20.78
C HIS A 32 9.23 3.96 22.08
N ASP A 33 8.53 2.93 22.54
CA ASP A 33 8.92 2.26 23.79
C ASP A 33 10.29 1.61 23.65
N ASN A 34 10.58 1.06 22.48
CA ASN A 34 11.86 0.43 22.23
C ASN A 34 13.00 1.45 22.30
N VAL A 35 12.79 2.63 21.71
CA VAL A 35 13.79 3.68 21.78
C VAL A 35 14.03 4.11 23.22
N ASN A 36 12.94 4.28 23.98
CA ASN A 36 13.06 4.68 25.38
C ASN A 36 13.77 3.63 26.21
N ARG A 37 13.46 2.36 25.96
CA ARG A 37 14.08 1.28 26.72
C ARG A 37 15.57 1.22 26.45
N ARG A 38 15.98 1.39 25.20
CA ARG A 38 17.39 1.36 24.84
C ARG A 38 18.13 2.57 25.38
N ALA A 39 17.42 3.67 25.57
CA ALA A 39 18.02 4.88 26.15
C ALA A 39 18.00 4.90 27.65
N GLY A 40 17.45 3.87 28.29
CA GLY A 40 17.37 3.81 29.74
C GLY A 40 16.25 4.67 30.31
N LEU A 41 15.30 5.07 29.49
CA LEU A 41 14.18 5.89 29.93
C LEU A 41 13.02 5.01 30.40
N PRO A 42 12.09 5.58 31.17
CA PRO A 42 10.97 4.79 31.66
C PRO A 42 10.13 4.22 30.53
N LEU A 43 9.60 3.02 30.73
CA LEU A 43 8.74 2.38 29.76
C LEU A 43 7.33 2.97 29.85
N VAL A 44 6.66 2.97 28.71
CA VAL A 44 5.28 3.43 28.65
C VAL A 44 4.37 2.26 28.99
N ALA A 45 3.51 2.45 29.97
CA ALA A 45 2.57 1.41 30.36
C ALA A 45 1.63 1.11 29.20
N GLY A 46 1.42 -0.16 28.93
CA GLY A 46 0.51 -0.55 27.87
C GLY A 46 1.07 -0.44 26.47
N ALA A 47 2.36 -0.21 26.32
CA ALA A 47 2.97 -0.14 25.00
C ALA A 47 2.89 -1.49 24.31
N ALA A 48 2.76 -1.48 23.00
CA ALA A 48 2.72 -2.70 22.22
C ALA A 48 4.06 -3.41 22.31
N GLY A 49 4.01 -4.73 22.27
CA GLY A 49 5.22 -5.54 22.33
C GLY A 49 5.78 -5.80 20.92
N PRO A 50 6.94 -6.45 20.88
CA PRO A 50 7.59 -6.70 19.60
C PRO A 50 6.78 -7.61 18.68
N LEU A 51 6.07 -8.60 19.21
CA LEU A 51 5.26 -9.45 18.35
C LEU A 51 4.07 -8.70 17.79
N ASP A 52 3.47 -7.83 18.59
CA ASP A 52 2.40 -6.97 18.09
C ASP A 52 2.90 -6.10 16.95
N ALA A 53 4.11 -5.57 17.11
CA ALA A 53 4.71 -4.73 16.06
C ALA A 53 4.98 -5.53 14.80
N LEU A 54 5.46 -6.76 14.96
CA LEU A 54 5.75 -7.61 13.79
C LEU A 54 4.47 -7.94 13.05
N GLU A 55 3.40 -8.25 13.77
CA GLU A 55 2.13 -8.54 13.12
C GLU A 55 1.59 -7.32 12.39
N ALA A 56 1.64 -6.17 13.06
CA ALA A 56 1.18 -4.94 12.44
C ALA A 56 2.02 -4.58 11.23
N GLY A 57 3.33 -4.75 11.33
CA GLY A 57 4.22 -4.45 10.21
C GLY A 57 3.99 -5.36 9.03
N ALA A 58 3.77 -6.64 9.28
CA ALA A 58 3.51 -7.58 8.21
C ALA A 58 2.21 -7.23 7.48
N GLU A 59 1.19 -6.86 8.24
CA GLU A 59 -0.08 -6.50 7.62
C GLU A 59 0.04 -5.18 6.86
N LEU A 60 0.77 -4.21 7.41
CA LEU A 60 1.02 -2.95 6.71
C LEU A 60 1.73 -3.20 5.39
N ALA A 61 2.76 -4.02 5.40
CA ALA A 61 3.49 -4.33 4.19
C ALA A 61 2.59 -4.99 3.16
N ARG A 62 1.74 -5.91 3.62
CA ARG A 62 0.82 -6.60 2.72
C ARG A 62 -0.16 -5.63 2.09
N LEU A 63 -0.73 -4.74 2.88
CA LEU A 63 -1.71 -3.78 2.38
C LEU A 63 -1.08 -2.82 1.39
N LEU A 64 0.07 -2.26 1.76
CA LEU A 64 0.72 -1.28 0.88
C LEU A 64 1.19 -1.93 -0.41
N THR A 65 1.70 -3.16 -0.32
CA THR A 65 2.12 -3.88 -1.52
C THR A 65 0.93 -4.14 -2.43
N GLY A 66 -0.21 -4.48 -1.84
CA GLY A 66 -1.41 -4.75 -2.63
C GLY A 66 -1.98 -3.52 -3.29
N TRP A 67 -1.75 -2.35 -2.72
CA TRP A 67 -2.32 -1.11 -3.24
C TRP A 67 -1.39 -0.34 -4.17
N ARG A 68 -0.11 -0.66 -4.19
CA ARG A 68 0.86 0.20 -4.88
C ARG A 68 0.63 0.27 -6.39
N TRP A 69 -0.02 -0.74 -6.97
CA TRP A 69 -0.25 -0.71 -8.41
C TRP A 69 -1.10 0.48 -8.83
N GLN A 70 -1.96 0.96 -7.93
CA GLN A 70 -2.79 2.11 -8.22
C GLN A 70 -1.94 3.37 -8.36
N ALA A 71 -0.94 3.52 -7.51
CA ALA A 71 -0.02 4.64 -7.62
C ALA A 71 0.86 4.50 -8.87
N MET A 72 1.21 3.27 -9.21
CA MET A 72 1.99 3.05 -10.43
C MET A 72 1.20 3.46 -11.67
N ARG A 73 -0.08 3.09 -11.70
CA ARG A 73 -0.95 3.48 -12.79
C ARG A 73 -1.07 5.00 -12.87
N ASP A 74 -1.27 5.63 -11.73
CA ASP A 74 -1.38 7.08 -11.69
C ASP A 74 -0.10 7.74 -12.20
N ALA A 75 1.05 7.21 -11.83
CA ALA A 75 2.31 7.75 -12.30
C ALA A 75 2.42 7.66 -13.81
N ARG A 76 2.03 6.51 -14.38
CA ARG A 76 2.07 6.35 -15.82
C ARG A 76 1.11 7.31 -16.52
N GLU A 77 -0.06 7.50 -15.95
CA GLU A 77 -1.03 8.42 -16.55
C GLU A 77 -0.55 9.86 -16.48
N GLN A 78 0.32 10.15 -15.54
CA GLN A 78 0.91 11.48 -15.44
C GLN A 78 2.18 11.63 -16.26
N GLY A 79 2.52 10.63 -17.05
CA GLY A 79 3.66 10.72 -17.94
C GLY A 79 4.97 10.23 -17.37
N ARG A 80 4.95 9.61 -16.21
CA ARG A 80 6.20 9.08 -15.64
C ARG A 80 6.57 7.78 -16.33
N SER A 81 7.87 7.58 -16.50
CA SER A 81 8.35 6.38 -17.20
C SER A 81 8.41 5.19 -16.25
N TRP A 82 8.49 4.00 -16.81
CA TRP A 82 8.72 2.80 -16.01
C TRP A 82 10.06 2.85 -15.30
N ALA A 83 11.04 3.55 -15.87
CA ALA A 83 12.32 3.74 -15.20
C ALA A 83 12.13 4.57 -13.92
N ASP A 84 11.33 5.63 -13.99
CA ASP A 84 11.05 6.44 -12.82
C ASP A 84 10.37 5.61 -11.73
N ILE A 85 9.39 4.81 -12.13
CA ILE A 85 8.65 3.98 -11.19
C ILE A 85 9.57 2.94 -10.58
N GLY A 86 10.42 2.33 -11.40
CA GLY A 86 11.37 1.35 -10.89
C GLY A 86 12.31 1.96 -9.87
N ALA A 87 12.79 3.17 -10.14
CA ALA A 87 13.66 3.85 -9.18
C ALA A 87 12.94 4.10 -7.86
N ALA A 88 11.68 4.51 -7.93
CA ALA A 88 10.90 4.73 -6.73
C ALA A 88 10.69 3.45 -5.93
N LEU A 89 10.53 2.33 -6.60
CA LEU A 89 10.30 1.05 -5.95
C LEU A 89 11.60 0.33 -5.56
N GLY A 90 12.72 0.79 -6.08
CA GLY A 90 13.99 0.12 -5.83
C GLY A 90 14.18 -1.12 -6.71
N VAL A 91 13.58 -1.14 -7.89
CA VAL A 91 13.70 -2.25 -8.82
C VAL A 91 14.04 -1.72 -10.20
N THR A 92 14.27 -2.63 -11.14
CA THR A 92 14.55 -2.23 -12.52
C THR A 92 13.27 -1.76 -13.20
N ARG A 93 13.45 -1.10 -14.34
CA ARG A 93 12.32 -0.67 -15.15
C ARG A 93 11.40 -1.85 -15.51
N GLU A 94 11.98 -2.91 -15.99
CA GLU A 94 11.18 -4.08 -16.35
C GLU A 94 10.59 -4.75 -15.12
N GLY A 95 11.34 -4.75 -14.01
CA GLY A 95 10.81 -5.28 -12.76
C GLY A 95 9.55 -4.53 -12.33
N ALA A 96 9.57 -3.21 -12.45
CA ALA A 96 8.39 -2.42 -12.08
C ALA A 96 7.22 -2.77 -12.97
N ARG A 97 7.46 -2.88 -14.28
CA ARG A 97 6.40 -3.22 -15.21
C ARG A 97 5.80 -4.60 -14.90
N GLN A 98 6.65 -5.56 -14.57
CA GLN A 98 6.18 -6.89 -14.22
C GLN A 98 5.36 -6.90 -12.94
N ILE A 99 5.78 -6.12 -11.96
CA ILE A 99 5.02 -5.98 -10.72
C ILE A 99 3.62 -5.47 -11.03
N TYR A 100 3.54 -4.47 -11.90
CA TYR A 100 2.25 -3.89 -12.26
C TYR A 100 1.36 -4.91 -12.98
N LEU A 101 1.92 -5.62 -13.95
CA LEU A 101 1.15 -6.62 -14.69
C LEU A 101 0.66 -7.74 -13.79
N GLU A 102 1.49 -8.15 -12.84
CA GLU A 102 1.09 -9.18 -11.89
C GLU A 102 -0.07 -8.70 -11.02
N ALA A 103 -0.03 -7.44 -10.61
CA ALA A 103 -1.11 -6.88 -9.81
C ALA A 103 -2.41 -6.83 -10.59
N ILE A 104 -2.33 -6.46 -11.88
CA ILE A 104 -3.52 -6.43 -12.73
C ILE A 104 -4.10 -7.82 -12.88
N ARG A 105 -3.25 -8.82 -13.08
CA ARG A 105 -3.72 -10.20 -13.20
C ARG A 105 -4.43 -10.65 -11.93
N ARG A 106 -3.91 -10.26 -10.79
CA ARG A 106 -4.53 -10.60 -9.51
C ARG A 106 -5.91 -9.95 -9.38
N GLN A 107 -6.02 -8.70 -9.83
CA GLN A 107 -7.30 -8.01 -9.82
C GLN A 107 -8.31 -8.72 -10.70
N GLU A 108 -7.89 -9.15 -11.88
CA GLU A 108 -8.78 -9.86 -12.79
C GLU A 108 -9.29 -11.16 -12.17
N GLN A 109 -8.46 -11.83 -11.42
CA GLN A 109 -8.86 -13.07 -10.78
C GLN A 109 -9.86 -12.85 -9.66
N HIS A 110 -9.70 -11.77 -8.92
CA HIS A 110 -10.56 -11.51 -7.77
C HIS A 110 -11.88 -10.87 -8.15
N VAL A 111 -11.88 -9.97 -9.13
CA VAL A 111 -13.07 -9.22 -9.51
C VAL A 111 -13.13 -9.15 -11.02
N PRO A 112 -13.33 -10.27 -11.69
CA PRO A 112 -13.18 -10.32 -13.14
C PRO A 112 -14.10 -9.39 -13.92
N ASP A 113 -15.28 -9.11 -13.40
CA ASP A 113 -16.24 -8.33 -14.15
C ASP A 113 -16.30 -6.88 -13.74
N HIS A 114 -15.41 -6.46 -12.87
CA HIS A 114 -15.60 -5.21 -12.19
C HIS A 114 -14.66 -4.12 -12.63
N HIS A 115 -13.53 -4.46 -13.18
CA HIS A 115 -12.49 -3.50 -13.44
C HIS A 115 -12.24 -3.29 -14.89
N PRO A 116 -11.99 -2.07 -15.30
CA PRO A 116 -11.55 -1.83 -16.67
C PRO A 116 -10.09 -2.24 -16.80
N THR A 117 -9.84 -3.54 -16.69
CA THR A 117 -8.47 -4.03 -16.70
C THR A 117 -7.81 -3.84 -18.05
N ALA A 118 -8.61 -3.74 -19.12
CA ALA A 118 -8.02 -3.46 -20.43
C ALA A 118 -7.31 -2.11 -20.44
N ALA A 119 -7.94 -1.10 -19.85
CA ALA A 119 -7.32 0.22 -19.77
C ALA A 119 -6.10 0.19 -18.87
N ALA A 120 -6.19 -0.52 -17.75
CA ALA A 120 -5.05 -0.62 -16.85
C ALA A 120 -3.89 -1.34 -17.49
N ARG A 121 -4.18 -2.39 -18.25
CA ARG A 121 -3.15 -3.15 -18.92
C ARG A 121 -2.51 -2.36 -20.05
N ALA A 122 -3.28 -1.50 -20.71
CA ALA A 122 -2.75 -0.65 -21.77
C ALA A 122 -1.67 0.29 -21.27
N VAL A 123 -1.77 0.70 -20.00
CA VAL A 123 -0.76 1.55 -19.38
C VAL A 123 0.60 0.87 -19.41
N ALA A 124 0.62 -0.43 -19.16
CA ALA A 124 1.88 -1.18 -19.18
C ALA A 124 2.45 -1.28 -20.58
N VAL A 125 1.60 -1.45 -21.58
CA VAL A 125 2.05 -1.56 -22.96
C VAL A 125 2.66 -0.25 -23.44
N ALA A 126 1.98 0.86 -23.15
CA ALA A 126 2.50 2.15 -23.53
C ALA A 126 3.87 2.39 -22.91
N GLY A 127 4.04 1.97 -21.67
CA GLY A 127 5.31 2.14 -20.99
C GLY A 127 6.42 1.34 -21.64
N ALA A 128 6.10 0.19 -22.20
CA ALA A 128 7.10 -0.67 -22.79
C ALA A 128 7.78 -0.02 -23.97
N GLU A 129 7.11 0.89 -24.63
CA GLU A 129 7.67 1.52 -25.82
C GLU A 129 8.58 2.67 -25.52
N GLU A 130 8.62 3.10 -24.31
CA GLU A 130 9.36 4.29 -23.98
C GLU A 130 10.81 4.07 -23.75
N SER A 131 11.26 2.90 -23.73
CA SER A 131 12.65 2.71 -23.44
C SER A 131 13.58 3.13 -24.48
#